data_0ad8027e5a3a8077253fe68a2fc2137f
#
_entry.id   0ad8027e5a3a8077253fe68a2fc2137f
#
_cell.length_a   1.000
_cell.length_b   1.000
_cell.length_c   1.000
_cell.angle_alpha   90.00
_cell.angle_beta   90.00
_cell.angle_gamma   90.00
#
_symmetry.space_group_name_H-M   'P 1'
#
loop_
_entity.id
_entity.type
_entity.pdbx_description
1 polymer ?
#
loop_
_entity_poly.entity_id
_entity_poly.type
_entity_poly.pdbx_seq_one_letter_code
_entity_poly.pdbx_strand_id
1 'polypeptide(L)'
;DNPEIQVVHINEPNMSIENLCYLLKFDSIYGRNHKNLKIEDGHLILNERKISVSHFSSPDEVNWENYKIDVLIESSGVISVQNESAKLARARIINKTIITHTYEDADQTIIIGVEGIKIKKDKHHVVSSSICDSTAVAPIFQAIKNISKINSGSIVTLHPWLQYQNLM
;
A
#
# COMPACT_ATOMS: atom_id res chain seq x y z
N ASP A 1 5.10 -14.47 5.55
CA ASP A 1 4.97 -14.95 4.16
C ASP A 1 3.57 -15.53 3.97
N ASN A 2 2.77 -14.89 3.10
CA ASN A 2 1.53 -15.49 2.62
C ASN A 2 1.84 -16.13 1.25
N PRO A 3 1.73 -17.46 1.10
CA PRO A 3 2.04 -18.13 -0.16
C PRO A 3 1.09 -17.75 -1.31
N GLU A 4 -0.07 -17.21 -0.98
CA GLU A 4 -1.07 -16.74 -1.96
C GLU A 4 -0.76 -15.37 -2.55
N ILE A 5 0.21 -14.63 -1.97
CA ILE A 5 0.60 -13.30 -2.43
C ILE A 5 2.03 -13.35 -2.96
N GLN A 6 2.22 -12.88 -4.18
CA GLN A 6 3.51 -12.78 -4.82
C GLN A 6 3.74 -11.35 -5.31
N VAL A 7 4.85 -10.74 -4.87
CA VAL A 7 5.35 -9.50 -5.47
C VAL A 7 6.12 -9.86 -6.73
N VAL A 8 5.74 -9.31 -7.86
CA VAL A 8 6.35 -9.60 -9.18
C VAL A 8 7.09 -8.40 -9.75
N HIS A 9 6.70 -7.18 -9.36
CA HIS A 9 7.28 -5.94 -9.83
C HIS A 9 7.25 -4.84 -8.77
N ILE A 10 8.27 -4.00 -8.75
CA ILE A 10 8.34 -2.79 -7.93
C ILE A 10 8.73 -1.63 -8.86
N ASN A 11 7.93 -0.56 -8.85
CA ASN A 11 8.32 0.71 -9.46
C ASN A 11 8.72 1.70 -8.37
N GLU A 12 9.98 2.11 -8.37
CA GLU A 12 10.54 3.05 -7.38
C GLU A 12 11.35 4.13 -8.10
N PRO A 13 10.77 5.33 -8.32
CA PRO A 13 11.40 6.37 -9.15
C PRO A 13 12.66 7.01 -8.55
N ASN A 14 12.77 7.05 -7.22
CA ASN A 14 13.74 7.90 -6.52
C ASN A 14 14.92 7.14 -5.93
N MET A 15 14.99 5.82 -6.14
CA MET A 15 15.94 4.98 -5.42
C MET A 15 16.57 3.93 -6.34
N SER A 16 17.87 3.73 -6.24
CA SER A 16 18.53 2.63 -6.95
C SER A 16 18.13 1.26 -6.39
N ILE A 17 18.29 0.22 -7.18
CA ILE A 17 17.97 -1.16 -6.76
C ILE A 17 18.83 -1.60 -5.56
N GLU A 18 20.07 -1.09 -5.43
CA GLU A 18 20.96 -1.35 -4.30
C GLU A 18 20.41 -0.77 -3.01
N ASN A 19 19.95 0.49 -3.06
CA ASN A 19 19.35 1.16 -1.93
C ASN A 19 18.03 0.50 -1.54
N LEU A 20 17.21 0.14 -2.52
CA LEU A 20 15.96 -0.60 -2.29
C LEU A 20 16.25 -1.95 -1.61
N CYS A 21 17.25 -2.70 -2.11
CA CYS A 21 17.67 -3.96 -1.51
C CYS A 21 18.16 -3.76 -0.07
N TYR A 22 18.92 -2.69 0.19
CA TYR A 22 19.40 -2.35 1.52
C TYR A 22 18.24 -2.06 2.48
N LEU A 23 17.29 -1.21 2.09
CA LEU A 23 16.13 -0.86 2.93
C LEU A 23 15.22 -2.07 3.20
N LEU A 24 15.06 -2.97 2.21
CA LEU A 24 14.33 -4.21 2.42
C LEU A 24 15.03 -5.19 3.38
N LYS A 25 16.36 -5.08 3.52
CA LYS A 25 17.13 -5.88 4.49
C LYS A 25 17.09 -5.32 5.90
N PHE A 26 17.03 -3.99 6.02
CA PHE A 26 17.19 -3.30 7.30
C PHE A 26 16.04 -2.31 7.49
N ASP A 27 15.09 -2.69 8.30
CA ASP A 27 13.97 -1.84 8.69
C ASP A 27 14.09 -1.40 10.13
N SER A 28 13.78 -0.12 10.41
CA SER A 28 13.92 0.44 11.76
C SER A 28 12.86 -0.06 12.74
N ILE A 29 11.71 -0.54 12.23
CA ILE A 29 10.58 -1.02 13.04
C ILE A 29 10.57 -2.55 13.08
N TYR A 30 10.63 -3.20 11.91
CA TYR A 30 10.61 -4.66 11.81
C TYR A 30 11.97 -5.32 11.99
N GLY A 31 13.03 -4.50 12.04
CA GLY A 31 14.39 -4.98 12.22
C GLY A 31 14.99 -5.60 10.97
N ARG A 32 15.97 -6.47 11.16
CA ARG A 32 16.67 -7.11 10.05
C ARG A 32 15.82 -8.19 9.40
N ASN A 33 15.66 -8.10 8.09
CA ASN A 33 15.06 -9.17 7.30
C ASN A 33 16.07 -10.31 7.08
N HIS A 34 15.78 -11.48 7.63
CA HIS A 34 16.64 -12.68 7.53
C HIS A 34 16.41 -13.51 6.27
N LYS A 35 15.52 -13.08 5.38
CA LYS A 35 15.28 -13.75 4.10
C LYS A 35 16.48 -13.56 3.17
N ASN A 36 16.67 -14.53 2.28
CA ASN A 36 17.71 -14.43 1.25
C ASN A 36 17.29 -13.39 0.21
N LEU A 37 17.77 -12.17 0.37
CA LEU A 37 17.54 -11.05 -0.53
C LEU A 37 18.88 -10.65 -1.17
N LYS A 38 18.95 -10.71 -2.51
CA LYS A 38 20.13 -10.33 -3.31
C LYS A 38 19.70 -9.62 -4.59
N ILE A 39 20.66 -9.02 -5.26
CA ILE A 39 20.50 -8.46 -6.60
C ILE A 39 21.20 -9.41 -7.58
N GLU A 40 20.54 -9.73 -8.68
CA GLU A 40 21.08 -10.57 -9.74
C GLU A 40 20.46 -10.13 -11.09
N ASP A 41 21.30 -9.84 -12.07
CA ASP A 41 20.91 -9.39 -13.41
C ASP A 41 19.91 -8.23 -13.43
N GLY A 42 20.10 -7.22 -12.55
CA GLY A 42 19.24 -6.05 -12.46
C GLY A 42 17.85 -6.32 -11.83
N HIS A 43 17.70 -7.45 -11.15
CA HIS A 43 16.48 -7.82 -10.45
C HIS A 43 16.72 -8.05 -8.96
N LEU A 44 15.69 -7.84 -8.16
CA LEU A 44 15.70 -8.31 -6.78
C LEU A 44 15.33 -9.79 -6.73
N ILE A 45 16.12 -10.57 -6.02
CA ILE A 45 15.84 -11.98 -5.78
C ILE A 45 15.51 -12.15 -4.31
N LEU A 46 14.29 -12.57 -4.01
CA LEU A 46 13.82 -12.86 -2.66
C LEU A 46 13.42 -14.33 -2.54
N ASN A 47 14.20 -15.11 -1.77
CA ASN A 47 13.97 -16.54 -1.61
C ASN A 47 13.80 -17.24 -2.97
N GLU A 48 14.73 -17.01 -3.90
CA GLU A 48 14.74 -17.56 -5.27
C GLU A 48 13.67 -16.98 -6.22
N ARG A 49 12.77 -16.12 -5.74
CA ARG A 49 11.77 -15.45 -6.58
C ARG A 49 12.37 -14.17 -7.16
N LYS A 50 12.24 -14.03 -8.46
CA LYS A 50 12.70 -12.86 -9.22
C LYS A 50 11.63 -11.77 -9.17
N ILE A 51 12.02 -10.56 -8.76
CA ILE A 51 11.18 -9.36 -8.71
C ILE A 51 11.80 -8.34 -9.65
N SER A 52 11.06 -7.91 -10.65
CA SER A 52 11.47 -6.84 -11.56
C SER A 52 11.42 -5.48 -10.87
N VAL A 53 12.35 -4.60 -11.22
CA VAL A 53 12.36 -3.23 -10.70
C VAL A 53 12.37 -2.26 -11.87
N SER A 54 11.61 -1.17 -11.76
CA SER A 54 11.62 -0.03 -12.68
C SER A 54 11.68 1.28 -11.91
N HIS A 55 12.00 2.36 -12.62
CA HIS A 55 12.23 3.69 -12.04
C HIS A 55 11.45 4.77 -12.78
N PHE A 56 10.24 4.45 -13.23
CA PHE A 56 9.36 5.43 -13.90
C PHE A 56 8.75 6.38 -12.89
N SER A 57 8.64 7.66 -13.28
CA SER A 57 8.08 8.71 -12.43
C SER A 57 6.58 8.59 -12.24
N SER A 58 5.89 8.02 -13.22
CA SER A 58 4.45 7.83 -13.19
C SER A 58 4.06 6.37 -13.44
N PRO A 59 3.02 5.85 -12.77
CA PRO A 59 2.61 4.46 -12.94
C PRO A 59 2.06 4.14 -14.34
N ASP A 60 1.59 5.12 -15.11
CA ASP A 60 1.14 4.93 -16.50
C ASP A 60 2.28 4.72 -17.50
N GLU A 61 3.52 5.06 -17.14
CA GLU A 61 4.72 4.77 -17.94
C GLU A 61 5.14 3.29 -17.85
N VAL A 62 4.64 2.58 -16.83
CA VAL A 62 4.98 1.16 -16.62
C VAL A 62 4.08 0.29 -17.49
N ASN A 63 4.67 -0.61 -18.28
CA ASN A 63 3.90 -1.60 -19.03
C ASN A 63 3.45 -2.75 -18.12
N TRP A 64 2.34 -2.55 -17.40
CA TRP A 64 1.82 -3.49 -16.42
C TRP A 64 1.40 -4.84 -17.03
N GLU A 65 1.01 -4.88 -18.29
CA GLU A 65 0.60 -6.11 -18.99
C GLU A 65 1.73 -7.14 -19.02
N ASN A 66 2.98 -6.68 -19.10
CA ASN A 66 4.15 -7.55 -19.10
C ASN A 66 4.32 -8.33 -17.78
N TYR A 67 3.78 -7.81 -16.69
CA TYR A 67 3.94 -8.39 -15.36
C TYR A 67 2.75 -9.25 -14.92
N LYS A 68 1.63 -9.19 -15.64
CA LYS A 68 0.39 -9.97 -15.37
C LYS A 68 -0.06 -9.83 -13.91
N ILE A 69 -0.08 -8.60 -13.40
CA ILE A 69 -0.44 -8.34 -12.02
C ILE A 69 -1.95 -8.36 -11.81
N ASP A 70 -2.39 -8.87 -10.65
CA ASP A 70 -3.78 -8.80 -10.22
C ASP A 70 -4.08 -7.52 -9.45
N VAL A 71 -3.12 -7.06 -8.67
CA VAL A 71 -3.27 -5.93 -7.76
C VAL A 71 -2.06 -5.03 -7.83
N LEU A 72 -2.29 -3.73 -7.99
CA LEU A 72 -1.30 -2.68 -7.78
C LEU A 72 -1.46 -2.14 -6.34
N ILE A 73 -0.37 -2.10 -5.59
CA ILE A 73 -0.33 -1.42 -4.29
C ILE A 73 0.37 -0.08 -4.51
N GLU A 74 -0.38 1.00 -4.38
CA GLU A 74 0.12 2.36 -4.44
C GLU A 74 0.49 2.82 -3.03
N SER A 75 1.75 3.13 -2.79
CA SER A 75 2.29 3.50 -1.48
C SER A 75 3.24 4.71 -1.51
N SER A 76 3.18 5.52 -2.57
CA SER A 76 4.03 6.71 -2.70
C SER A 76 3.61 7.86 -1.78
N GLY A 77 2.32 7.94 -1.41
CA GLY A 77 1.75 9.08 -0.71
C GLY A 77 1.59 10.34 -1.58
N VAL A 78 1.84 10.24 -2.90
CA VAL A 78 1.77 11.37 -3.84
C VAL A 78 0.42 11.35 -4.56
N ILE A 79 -0.36 12.42 -4.43
CA ILE A 79 -1.75 12.51 -4.95
C ILE A 79 -1.81 12.27 -6.47
N SER A 80 -0.87 12.82 -7.25
CA SER A 80 -0.84 12.58 -8.71
C SER A 80 -0.62 11.11 -9.04
N VAL A 81 0.26 10.43 -8.33
CA VAL A 81 0.54 8.99 -8.50
C VAL A 81 -0.67 8.14 -8.10
N GLN A 82 -1.37 8.51 -7.02
CA GLN A 82 -2.63 7.87 -6.61
C GLN A 82 -3.70 7.98 -7.70
N ASN A 83 -3.85 9.17 -8.30
CA ASN A 83 -4.81 9.42 -9.37
C ASN A 83 -4.51 8.58 -10.62
N GLU A 84 -3.25 8.51 -11.05
CA GLU A 84 -2.85 7.68 -12.19
C GLU A 84 -3.05 6.18 -11.89
N SER A 85 -2.66 5.72 -10.71
CA SER A 85 -2.89 4.34 -10.27
C SER A 85 -4.38 3.97 -10.24
N ALA A 86 -5.24 4.88 -9.80
CA ALA A 86 -6.70 4.69 -9.82
C ALA A 86 -7.25 4.62 -11.26
N LYS A 87 -6.75 5.45 -12.18
CA LYS A 87 -7.13 5.40 -13.60
C LYS A 87 -6.80 4.05 -14.24
N LEU A 88 -5.64 3.46 -13.93
CA LEU A 88 -5.25 2.15 -14.44
C LEU A 88 -6.26 1.06 -14.05
N ALA A 89 -6.74 1.07 -12.80
CA ALA A 89 -7.76 0.12 -12.36
C ALA A 89 -9.13 0.39 -13.01
N ARG A 90 -9.54 1.65 -13.14
CA ARG A 90 -10.80 2.03 -13.80
C ARG A 90 -10.81 1.72 -15.29
N ALA A 91 -9.67 1.85 -15.96
CA ALA A 91 -9.47 1.47 -17.36
C ALA A 91 -9.33 -0.05 -17.57
N ARG A 92 -9.32 -0.85 -16.49
CA ARG A 92 -9.15 -2.31 -16.53
C ARG A 92 -7.79 -2.77 -17.08
N ILE A 93 -6.80 -1.91 -17.07
CA ILE A 93 -5.39 -2.28 -17.34
C ILE A 93 -4.88 -3.15 -16.18
N ILE A 94 -5.31 -2.84 -14.98
CA ILE A 94 -5.07 -3.60 -13.75
C ILE A 94 -6.42 -3.95 -13.13
N ASN A 95 -6.55 -5.13 -12.55
CA ASN A 95 -7.82 -5.57 -11.96
C ASN A 95 -8.21 -4.72 -10.75
N LYS A 96 -7.23 -4.34 -9.92
CA LYS A 96 -7.47 -3.60 -8.68
C LYS A 96 -6.26 -2.77 -8.27
N THR A 97 -6.51 -1.57 -7.78
CA THR A 97 -5.51 -0.73 -7.10
C THR A 97 -5.88 -0.60 -5.62
N ILE A 98 -4.91 -0.85 -4.75
CA ILE A 98 -5.00 -0.57 -3.31
C ILE A 98 -4.10 0.63 -3.04
N ILE A 99 -4.71 1.72 -2.59
CA ILE A 99 -4.00 2.93 -2.17
C ILE A 99 -3.81 2.84 -0.66
N THR A 100 -2.56 2.87 -0.21
CA THR A 100 -2.20 2.73 1.21
C THR A 100 -2.45 3.99 2.04
N HIS A 101 -3.08 4.97 1.45
CA HIS A 101 -3.38 6.28 2.02
C HIS A 101 -4.87 6.61 1.86
N THR A 102 -5.34 7.72 2.46
CA THR A 102 -6.67 8.25 2.17
C THR A 102 -6.77 8.63 0.71
N TYR A 103 -7.85 8.19 0.07
CA TYR A 103 -8.17 8.56 -1.29
C TYR A 103 -9.68 8.79 -1.41
N GLU A 104 -10.08 10.04 -1.65
CA GLU A 104 -11.49 10.46 -1.61
C GLU A 104 -12.34 9.76 -2.67
N ASP A 105 -11.77 9.55 -3.86
CA ASP A 105 -12.44 8.88 -4.97
C ASP A 105 -12.32 7.34 -4.93
N ALA A 106 -11.97 6.74 -3.79
CA ALA A 106 -11.96 5.29 -3.66
C ALA A 106 -13.37 4.71 -3.75
N ASP A 107 -13.51 3.58 -4.46
CA ASP A 107 -14.79 2.85 -4.52
C ASP A 107 -15.18 2.29 -3.14
N GLN A 108 -14.17 2.03 -2.31
CA GLN A 108 -14.32 1.57 -0.93
C GLN A 108 -13.10 1.91 -0.10
N THR A 109 -13.32 2.45 1.09
CA THR A 109 -12.28 2.54 2.13
C THR A 109 -12.43 1.37 3.09
N ILE A 110 -11.33 0.72 3.43
CA ILE A 110 -11.31 -0.43 4.35
C ILE A 110 -10.37 -0.17 5.52
N ILE A 111 -10.74 -0.70 6.67
CA ILE A 111 -9.90 -0.77 7.86
C ILE A 111 -9.98 -2.20 8.39
N ILE A 112 -8.83 -2.86 8.50
CA ILE A 112 -8.77 -4.24 9.03
C ILE A 112 -9.23 -4.23 10.48
N GLY A 113 -10.09 -5.18 10.85
CA GLY A 113 -10.65 -5.29 12.21
C GLY A 113 -11.94 -4.50 12.43
N VAL A 114 -12.47 -3.83 11.40
CA VAL A 114 -13.78 -3.17 11.44
C VAL A 114 -14.80 -3.99 10.69
N GLU A 115 -15.90 -4.35 11.35
CA GLU A 115 -16.97 -5.15 10.77
C GLU A 115 -17.84 -4.36 9.79
N GLY A 116 -18.50 -5.09 8.88
CA GLY A 116 -19.47 -4.53 7.94
C GLY A 116 -18.88 -3.98 6.65
N ILE A 117 -17.57 -3.83 6.57
CA ILE A 117 -16.89 -3.39 5.36
C ILE A 117 -16.57 -4.61 4.49
N LYS A 118 -17.17 -4.66 3.29
CA LYS A 118 -16.96 -5.77 2.34
C LYS A 118 -16.52 -5.26 0.99
N ILE A 119 -15.40 -5.79 0.49
CA ILE A 119 -14.96 -5.56 -0.88
C ILE A 119 -15.81 -6.43 -1.81
N LYS A 120 -16.46 -5.79 -2.78
CA LYS A 120 -17.14 -6.47 -3.88
C LYS A 120 -16.18 -6.54 -5.06
N LYS A 121 -15.77 -7.77 -5.44
CA LYS A 121 -14.73 -8.02 -6.43
C LYS A 121 -14.98 -7.26 -7.75
N ASP A 122 -16.22 -7.26 -8.23
CA ASP A 122 -16.59 -6.73 -9.53
C ASP A 122 -16.98 -5.24 -9.52
N LYS A 123 -17.02 -4.60 -8.34
CA LYS A 123 -17.44 -3.20 -8.19
C LYS A 123 -16.36 -2.29 -7.63
N HIS A 124 -15.54 -2.81 -6.72
CA HIS A 124 -14.54 -2.02 -6.01
C HIS A 124 -13.16 -2.26 -6.63
N HIS A 125 -12.79 -1.42 -7.59
CA HIS A 125 -11.52 -1.52 -8.33
C HIS A 125 -10.43 -0.65 -7.70
N VAL A 126 -10.83 0.45 -7.06
CA VAL A 126 -9.96 1.34 -6.32
C VAL A 126 -10.33 1.27 -4.84
N VAL A 127 -9.42 0.76 -4.03
CA VAL A 127 -9.63 0.57 -2.59
C VAL A 127 -8.62 1.41 -1.83
N SER A 128 -9.08 2.20 -0.85
CA SER A 128 -8.21 2.90 0.10
C SER A 128 -8.09 2.09 1.39
N SER A 129 -6.89 2.00 1.95
CA SER A 129 -6.66 1.43 3.28
C SER A 129 -6.81 2.44 4.43
N SER A 130 -7.39 3.61 4.14
CA SER A 130 -7.60 4.69 5.12
C SER A 130 -6.30 5.40 5.54
N ILE A 131 -6.27 5.96 6.73
CA ILE A 131 -5.12 6.68 7.30
C ILE A 131 -4.69 6.05 8.62
N CYS A 132 -3.50 6.40 9.07
CA CYS A 132 -2.87 5.87 10.28
C CYS A 132 -3.78 6.01 11.52
N ASP A 133 -4.35 7.18 11.78
CA ASP A 133 -5.19 7.44 12.96
C ASP A 133 -6.45 6.58 12.95
N SER A 134 -7.16 6.54 11.82
CA SER A 134 -8.35 5.71 11.68
C SER A 134 -8.03 4.22 11.78
N THR A 135 -6.92 3.79 11.20
CA THR A 135 -6.47 2.39 11.26
C THR A 135 -6.08 1.97 12.68
N ALA A 136 -5.52 2.90 13.47
CA ALA A 136 -5.19 2.63 14.87
C ALA A 136 -6.43 2.60 15.77
N VAL A 137 -7.39 3.51 15.57
CA VAL A 137 -8.49 3.76 16.50
C VAL A 137 -9.73 2.94 16.19
N ALA A 138 -10.10 2.77 14.92
CA ALA A 138 -11.36 2.13 14.55
C ALA A 138 -11.51 0.68 15.04
N PRO A 139 -10.48 -0.19 15.01
CA PRO A 139 -10.57 -1.53 15.59
C PRO A 139 -10.80 -1.52 17.10
N ILE A 140 -10.24 -0.54 17.82
CA ILE A 140 -10.46 -0.36 19.27
C ILE A 140 -11.93 -0.03 19.54
N PHE A 141 -12.51 0.90 18.76
CA PHE A 141 -13.94 1.20 18.87
C PHE A 141 -14.82 0.00 18.54
N GLN A 142 -14.44 -0.78 17.53
CA GLN A 142 -15.17 -2.01 17.20
C GLN A 142 -15.14 -3.00 18.37
N ALA A 143 -13.99 -3.18 19.02
CA ALA A 143 -13.85 -4.04 20.18
C ALA A 143 -14.70 -3.55 21.36
N ILE A 144 -14.68 -2.25 21.67
CA ILE A 144 -15.49 -1.65 22.73
C ILE A 144 -16.99 -1.80 22.43
N LYS A 145 -17.41 -1.55 21.18
CA LYS A 145 -18.79 -1.68 20.74
C LYS A 145 -19.34 -3.09 20.95
N ASN A 146 -18.49 -4.11 20.82
CA ASN A 146 -18.87 -5.51 21.03
C ASN A 146 -19.08 -5.85 22.53
N ILE A 147 -18.55 -5.04 23.43
CA ILE A 147 -18.61 -5.25 24.88
C ILE A 147 -19.66 -4.31 25.52
N SER A 148 -19.76 -3.08 25.03
CA SER A 148 -20.57 -2.04 25.63
C SER A 148 -21.12 -1.04 24.61
N LYS A 149 -22.23 -0.40 24.95
CA LYS A 149 -22.79 0.69 24.15
C LYS A 149 -21.96 1.97 24.36
N ILE A 150 -21.47 2.54 23.28
CA ILE A 150 -20.79 3.84 23.28
C ILE A 150 -21.85 4.92 23.04
N ASN A 151 -22.01 5.84 23.98
CA ASN A 151 -22.93 6.97 23.86
C ASN A 151 -22.22 8.24 23.33
N SER A 152 -21.00 8.49 23.78
CA SER A 152 -20.18 9.63 23.35
C SER A 152 -18.72 9.36 23.68
N GLY A 153 -17.81 10.12 23.04
CA GLY A 153 -16.39 10.06 23.31
C GLY A 153 -15.65 11.19 22.64
N SER A 154 -14.39 11.39 23.01
CA SER A 154 -13.45 12.28 22.33
C SER A 154 -12.16 11.54 22.05
N ILE A 155 -11.52 11.89 20.94
CA ILE A 155 -10.23 11.31 20.52
C ILE A 155 -9.26 12.46 20.33
N VAL A 156 -8.07 12.31 20.89
CA VAL A 156 -6.94 13.20 20.62
C VAL A 156 -5.81 12.33 20.09
N THR A 157 -5.34 12.61 18.89
CA THR A 157 -4.18 11.95 18.29
C THR A 157 -2.99 12.91 18.30
N LEU A 158 -1.83 12.41 18.71
CA LEU A 158 -0.56 13.13 18.63
C LEU A 158 0.21 12.54 17.45
N HIS A 159 0.33 13.34 16.40
CA HIS A 159 0.97 12.90 15.15
C HIS A 159 2.33 13.57 14.99
N PRO A 160 3.41 12.85 14.65
CA PRO A 160 4.67 13.48 14.30
C PRO A 160 4.50 14.26 12.99
N TRP A 161 5.33 15.29 12.84
CA TRP A 161 5.35 16.03 11.59
C TRP A 161 5.78 15.13 10.42
N LEU A 162 5.02 15.22 9.32
CA LEU A 162 5.26 14.39 8.15
C LEU A 162 5.96 15.19 7.04
N GLN A 163 6.80 14.50 6.27
CA GLN A 163 7.65 15.12 5.25
C GLN A 163 6.88 15.99 4.23
N TYR A 164 5.64 15.66 3.92
CA TYR A 164 4.79 16.42 3.00
C TYR A 164 4.10 17.64 3.63
N GLN A 165 4.22 17.81 4.93
CA GLN A 165 3.65 18.96 5.64
C GLN A 165 4.65 20.12 5.57
N ASN A 166 4.21 21.28 5.07
CA ASN A 166 5.03 22.47 5.06
C ASN A 166 5.10 23.07 6.48
N LEU A 167 6.31 23.47 6.87
CA LEU A 167 6.45 24.40 8.00
C LEU A 167 5.92 25.77 7.54
N MET A 168 5.00 26.35 8.29
CA MET A 168 4.55 27.72 8.06
C MET A 168 5.67 28.72 8.37
#